data_84d11845e1c11db3e814824e4c4a3d69
#
_entry.id   84d11845e1c11db3e814824e4c4a3d69
#
_cell.length_a   1.000
_cell.length_b   1.000
_cell.length_c   1.000
_cell.angle_alpha   90.00
_cell.angle_beta   90.00
_cell.angle_gamma   90.00
#
_symmetry.space_group_name_H-M   'P 1'
#
loop_
_entity.id
_entity.type
_entity.pdbx_description
1 polymer ?
#
loop_
_entity_poly.entity_id
_entity_poly.type
_entity_poly.pdbx_seq_one_letter_code
_entity_poly.pdbx_strand_id
1 'polypeptide(L)'
;MWRTEIAGVEAYVDSTSKPFSIFWDFEQGSTMRLAGIPIESKFYLVGNAVIARGLFEYSGAAGLGAPVRVCVSQRDGEQTRIDMDDQLSFFSKFVEMKPSSVPALLNEKLTKFFEEVAA
;
A
#
# COMPACT_ATOMS: atom_id res chain seq x y z
N MET A 1 -20.15 7.00 4.29
CA MET A 1 -19.48 5.84 4.89
C MET A 1 -18.15 5.56 4.21
N TRP A 2 -18.16 5.23 2.92
CA TRP A 2 -16.93 4.94 2.19
C TRP A 2 -15.90 6.08 2.24
N ARG A 3 -16.32 7.32 1.96
CA ARG A 3 -15.41 8.47 1.99
C ARG A 3 -14.82 8.73 3.37
N THR A 4 -15.60 8.46 4.40
CA THR A 4 -15.12 8.55 5.78
C THR A 4 -14.05 7.52 6.06
N GLU A 5 -14.21 6.30 5.51
CA GLU A 5 -13.23 5.23 5.70
C GLU A 5 -11.91 5.55 4.99
N ILE A 6 -11.95 6.09 3.77
CA ILE A 6 -10.74 6.55 3.08
C ILE A 6 -10.09 7.68 3.87
N ALA A 7 -10.86 8.67 4.28
CA ALA A 7 -10.35 9.77 5.08
C ALA A 7 -9.76 9.27 6.40
N GLY A 8 -10.35 8.24 6.99
CA GLY A 8 -9.85 7.59 8.19
C GLY A 8 -8.49 6.94 7.99
N VAL A 9 -8.29 6.27 6.86
CA VAL A 9 -6.98 5.68 6.51
C VAL A 9 -5.93 6.77 6.37
N GLU A 10 -6.23 7.82 5.61
CA GLU A 10 -5.30 8.94 5.42
C GLU A 10 -4.99 9.62 6.75
N ALA A 11 -6.00 9.89 7.56
CA ALA A 11 -5.80 10.52 8.87
C ALA A 11 -4.96 9.65 9.80
N TYR A 12 -5.14 8.33 9.77
CA TYR A 12 -4.35 7.42 10.57
C TYR A 12 -2.88 7.47 10.15
N VAL A 13 -2.61 7.37 8.84
CA VAL A 13 -1.24 7.45 8.32
C VAL A 13 -0.60 8.79 8.70
N ASP A 14 -1.31 9.89 8.52
CA ASP A 14 -0.81 11.22 8.84
C ASP A 14 -0.55 11.39 10.34
N SER A 15 -1.44 10.87 11.20
CA SER A 15 -1.32 11.03 12.64
C SER A 15 -0.18 10.20 13.23
N THR A 16 0.02 9.00 12.72
CA THR A 16 1.09 8.13 13.18
C THR A 16 2.40 8.41 12.44
N SER A 17 2.31 8.72 11.14
CA SER A 17 3.40 8.94 10.19
C SER A 17 4.58 7.99 10.34
N LYS A 18 4.42 6.98 11.14
CA LYS A 18 5.44 5.98 11.49
C LYS A 18 4.77 4.62 11.61
N PRO A 19 5.36 3.61 10.98
CA PRO A 19 6.59 3.70 10.20
C PRO A 19 6.39 4.11 8.74
N PHE A 20 5.15 4.37 8.30
CA PHE A 20 4.84 4.55 6.87
C PHE A 20 4.24 5.92 6.58
N SER A 21 4.51 6.40 5.34
CA SER A 21 3.94 7.64 4.80
C SER A 21 3.32 7.39 3.44
N ILE A 22 2.35 8.20 3.08
CA ILE A 22 1.77 8.20 1.73
C ILE A 22 2.63 9.13 0.87
N PHE A 23 3.24 8.57 -0.19
CA PHE A 23 4.05 9.33 -1.13
C PHE A 23 3.25 9.84 -2.32
N TRP A 24 2.18 9.15 -2.67
CA TRP A 24 1.33 9.52 -3.80
C TRP A 24 0.00 8.83 -3.68
N ASP A 25 -1.06 9.45 -4.21
CA ASP A 25 -2.38 8.86 -4.25
C ASP A 25 -3.09 9.20 -5.55
N PHE A 26 -4.06 8.36 -5.92
CA PHE A 26 -4.86 8.54 -7.11
C PHE A 26 -6.26 7.96 -6.90
N GLU A 27 -7.28 8.79 -7.12
CA GLU A 27 -8.67 8.38 -7.01
C GLU A 27 -9.13 7.74 -8.32
N GLN A 28 -9.37 6.44 -8.30
CA GLN A 28 -9.74 5.67 -9.49
C GLN A 28 -11.26 5.51 -9.63
N GLY A 29 -11.96 5.57 -8.51
CA GLY A 29 -13.39 5.23 -8.44
C GLY A 29 -14.26 6.14 -9.27
N SER A 30 -13.95 7.44 -9.35
CA SER A 30 -14.75 8.39 -10.13
C SER A 30 -14.78 8.01 -11.61
N THR A 31 -13.65 7.61 -12.17
CA THR A 31 -13.58 7.15 -13.56
C THR A 31 -14.40 5.87 -13.76
N MET A 32 -14.30 4.95 -12.82
CA MET A 32 -15.03 3.69 -12.90
C MET A 32 -16.54 3.90 -12.78
N ARG A 33 -16.97 4.81 -11.92
CA ARG A 33 -18.40 5.16 -11.80
C ARG A 33 -18.94 5.77 -13.09
N LEU A 34 -18.15 6.59 -13.77
CA LEU A 34 -18.51 7.11 -15.09
C LEU A 34 -18.66 5.99 -16.12
N ALA A 35 -17.91 4.90 -15.98
CA ALA A 35 -18.02 3.72 -16.84
C ALA A 35 -19.14 2.76 -16.40
N GLY A 36 -19.94 3.14 -15.40
CA GLY A 36 -21.07 2.34 -14.94
C GLY A 36 -20.73 1.29 -13.88
N ILE A 37 -19.54 1.35 -13.31
CA ILE A 37 -19.12 0.43 -12.26
C ILE A 37 -19.30 1.09 -10.90
N PRO A 38 -20.17 0.57 -10.03
CA PRO A 38 -20.48 1.20 -8.73
C PRO A 38 -19.41 0.85 -7.70
N ILE A 39 -18.25 1.46 -7.81
CA ILE A 39 -17.12 1.22 -6.92
C ILE A 39 -16.51 2.53 -6.44
N GLU A 40 -16.11 2.55 -5.17
CA GLU A 40 -15.18 3.53 -4.64
C GLU A 40 -13.80 2.88 -4.63
N SER A 41 -12.78 3.60 -5.11
CA SER A 41 -11.43 3.04 -5.17
C SER A 41 -10.40 4.15 -5.13
N LYS A 42 -9.40 3.99 -4.28
CA LYS A 42 -8.28 4.91 -4.22
C LYS A 42 -6.97 4.15 -4.10
N PHE A 43 -6.00 4.58 -4.87
CA PHE A 43 -4.68 3.98 -4.96
C PHE A 43 -3.67 4.83 -4.19
N TYR A 44 -2.77 4.17 -3.48
CA TYR A 44 -1.72 4.84 -2.71
C TYR A 44 -0.37 4.18 -2.96
N LEU A 45 0.67 5.01 -2.94
CA LEU A 45 2.03 4.54 -2.78
C LEU A 45 2.44 4.82 -1.34
N VAL A 46 2.69 3.77 -0.60
CA VAL A 46 2.96 3.82 0.85
C VAL A 46 4.34 3.25 1.13
N GLY A 47 5.13 3.95 1.92
CA GLY A 47 6.45 3.43 2.20
C GLY A 47 7.19 4.13 3.33
N ASN A 48 8.42 3.67 3.51
CA ASN A 48 9.38 4.22 4.46
C ASN A 48 10.75 4.15 3.80
N ALA A 49 11.33 5.32 3.52
CA ALA A 49 12.60 5.42 2.79
C ALA A 49 13.75 4.73 3.53
N VAL A 50 13.73 4.76 4.86
CA VAL A 50 14.77 4.12 5.67
C VAL A 50 14.71 2.60 5.54
N ILE A 51 13.50 2.04 5.54
CA ILE A 51 13.31 0.59 5.34
C ILE A 51 13.66 0.21 3.91
N ALA A 52 13.24 1.01 2.93
CA ALA A 52 13.50 0.76 1.50
C ALA A 52 14.99 0.72 1.17
N ARG A 53 15.82 1.41 1.95
CA ARG A 53 17.27 1.38 1.79
C ARG A 53 17.81 -0.05 1.72
N GLY A 54 17.26 -0.96 2.52
CA GLY A 54 17.68 -2.37 2.54
C GLY A 54 17.34 -3.15 1.27
N LEU A 55 16.56 -2.57 0.36
CA LEU A 55 16.32 -3.11 -0.98
C LEU A 55 17.23 -2.44 -2.00
N PHE A 56 17.33 -1.12 -1.95
CA PHE A 56 18.17 -0.35 -2.88
C PHE A 56 19.66 -0.68 -2.75
N GLU A 57 20.09 -1.15 -1.60
CA GLU A 57 21.47 -1.64 -1.41
C GLU A 57 21.82 -2.78 -2.36
N TYR A 58 20.82 -3.57 -2.77
CA TYR A 58 21.02 -4.75 -3.61
C TYR A 58 20.73 -4.49 -5.08
N SER A 59 19.80 -3.61 -5.39
CA SER A 59 19.44 -3.33 -6.80
C SER A 59 18.67 -2.04 -6.95
N GLY A 60 18.95 -1.30 -8.02
CA GLY A 60 18.14 -0.15 -8.42
C GLY A 60 16.72 -0.53 -8.84
N ALA A 61 16.50 -1.79 -9.20
CA ALA A 61 15.18 -2.29 -9.55
C ALA A 61 14.20 -2.27 -8.36
N ALA A 62 14.70 -2.08 -7.14
CA ALA A 62 13.87 -1.85 -5.96
C ALA A 62 12.85 -0.73 -6.18
N GLY A 63 13.18 0.26 -7.01
CA GLY A 63 12.27 1.35 -7.34
C GLY A 63 10.98 0.95 -8.05
N LEU A 64 10.90 -0.28 -8.54
CA LEU A 64 9.66 -0.80 -9.13
C LEU A 64 8.59 -1.13 -8.08
N GLY A 65 8.99 -1.44 -6.87
CA GLY A 65 8.08 -1.87 -5.80
C GLY A 65 8.21 -1.11 -4.50
N ALA A 66 9.02 -0.07 -4.45
CA ALA A 66 9.15 0.80 -3.28
C ALA A 66 9.04 2.26 -3.74
N PRO A 67 7.99 2.99 -3.33
CA PRO A 67 6.95 2.65 -2.34
C PRO A 67 6.02 1.50 -2.76
N VAL A 68 5.35 0.92 -1.76
CA VAL A 68 4.45 -0.21 -1.94
C VAL A 68 3.10 0.25 -2.47
N ARG A 69 2.52 -0.51 -3.38
CA ARG A 69 1.20 -0.24 -3.92
C ARG A 69 0.13 -0.73 -2.96
N VAL A 70 -0.80 0.15 -2.65
CA VAL A 70 -1.95 -0.16 -1.78
C VAL A 70 -3.21 0.37 -2.45
N CYS A 71 -4.25 -0.44 -2.48
CA CYS A 71 -5.55 -0.04 -2.99
C CYS A 71 -6.61 -0.21 -1.90
N VAL A 72 -7.37 0.84 -1.65
CA VAL A 72 -8.52 0.81 -0.74
C VAL A 72 -9.77 0.92 -1.60
N SER A 73 -10.64 -0.07 -1.53
CA SER A 73 -11.83 -0.10 -2.37
C SER A 73 -13.06 -0.58 -1.63
N GLN A 74 -14.23 -0.21 -2.17
CA GLN A 74 -15.52 -0.67 -1.66
C GLN A 74 -16.53 -0.70 -2.80
N ARG A 75 -17.17 -1.85 -3.00
CA ARG A 75 -18.35 -1.97 -3.86
C ARG A 75 -19.61 -1.70 -3.03
N ASP A 76 -20.67 -1.29 -3.73
CA ASP A 76 -21.95 -1.03 -3.07
C ASP A 76 -22.39 -2.23 -2.24
N GLY A 77 -22.72 -1.97 -0.97
CA GLY A 77 -23.20 -2.99 -0.04
C GLY A 77 -22.12 -3.91 0.53
N GLU A 78 -20.88 -3.73 0.15
CA GLU A 78 -19.76 -4.54 0.65
C GLU A 78 -18.90 -3.77 1.65
N GLN A 79 -18.09 -4.49 2.40
CA GLN A 79 -17.13 -3.89 3.31
C GLN A 79 -15.96 -3.29 2.52
N THR A 80 -15.32 -2.29 3.11
CA THR A 80 -14.07 -1.75 2.61
C THR A 80 -12.99 -2.82 2.65
N ARG A 81 -12.21 -2.87 1.57
CA ARG A 81 -11.11 -3.82 1.47
C ARG A 81 -9.81 -3.08 1.16
N ILE A 82 -8.72 -3.59 1.71
CA ILE A 82 -7.38 -3.07 1.49
C ILE A 82 -6.58 -4.18 0.80
N ASP A 83 -6.07 -3.88 -0.38
CA ASP A 83 -5.23 -4.79 -1.15
C ASP A 83 -3.84 -4.20 -1.29
N MET A 84 -2.82 -5.05 -1.19
CA MET A 84 -1.44 -4.65 -1.43
C MET A 84 -0.64 -5.82 -2.00
N ASP A 85 0.48 -5.52 -2.64
CA ASP A 85 1.37 -6.57 -3.13
C ASP A 85 2.00 -7.34 -1.97
N ASP A 86 2.10 -8.66 -2.12
CA ASP A 86 2.95 -9.44 -1.25
C ASP A 86 4.41 -9.14 -1.60
N GLN A 87 5.18 -8.66 -0.64
CA GLN A 87 6.53 -8.16 -0.89
C GLN A 87 7.51 -9.27 -1.19
N LEU A 88 7.37 -10.42 -0.55
CA LEU A 88 8.21 -11.57 -0.85
C LEU A 88 8.00 -12.06 -2.27
N SER A 89 6.74 -12.18 -2.69
CA SER A 89 6.37 -12.58 -4.04
C SER A 89 6.86 -11.57 -5.07
N PHE A 90 6.61 -10.28 -4.81
CA PHE A 90 7.01 -9.21 -5.73
C PHE A 90 8.51 -9.20 -5.97
N PHE A 91 9.30 -9.19 -4.90
CA PHE A 91 10.76 -9.06 -5.02
C PHE A 91 11.47 -10.37 -5.30
N SER A 92 10.78 -11.51 -5.24
CA SER A 92 11.37 -12.83 -5.54
C SER A 92 11.91 -12.96 -6.97
N LYS A 93 11.38 -12.18 -7.89
CA LYS A 93 11.83 -12.17 -9.28
C LYS A 93 13.17 -11.47 -9.48
N PHE A 94 13.67 -10.77 -8.49
CA PHE A 94 14.97 -10.08 -8.54
C PHE A 94 16.00 -10.86 -7.74
N VAL A 95 16.83 -11.62 -8.44
CA VAL A 95 17.81 -12.52 -7.81
C VAL A 95 18.75 -11.76 -6.88
N GLU A 96 19.18 -10.57 -7.27
CA GLU A 96 20.11 -9.74 -6.50
C GLU A 96 19.53 -9.25 -5.18
N MET A 97 18.23 -9.28 -5.01
CA MET A 97 17.56 -8.87 -3.76
C MET A 97 17.28 -10.02 -2.81
N LYS A 98 17.54 -11.27 -3.22
CA LYS A 98 17.28 -12.45 -2.37
C LYS A 98 17.98 -12.41 -1.01
N PRO A 99 19.20 -11.84 -0.87
CA PRO A 99 19.82 -11.75 0.45
C PRO A 99 19.14 -10.78 1.40
N SER A 100 18.30 -9.87 0.89
CA SER A 100 17.63 -8.88 1.72
C SER A 100 16.55 -9.50 2.60
N SER A 101 16.51 -9.12 3.87
CA SER A 101 15.43 -9.49 4.79
C SER A 101 14.25 -8.51 4.71
N VAL A 102 14.37 -7.42 3.96
CA VAL A 102 13.38 -6.34 3.92
C VAL A 102 12.04 -6.78 3.35
N PRO A 103 11.94 -7.61 2.28
CA PRO A 103 10.63 -8.03 1.81
C PRO A 103 9.76 -8.71 2.87
N ALA A 104 10.34 -9.61 3.65
CA ALA A 104 9.63 -10.27 4.75
C ALA A 104 9.26 -9.28 5.85
N LEU A 105 10.19 -8.38 6.18
CA LEU A 105 9.95 -7.33 7.16
C LEU A 105 8.84 -6.38 6.73
N LEU A 106 8.81 -6.00 5.46
CA LEU A 106 7.75 -5.14 4.92
C LEU A 106 6.39 -5.81 4.99
N ASN A 107 6.29 -7.09 4.61
CA ASN A 107 5.04 -7.82 4.73
C ASN A 107 4.52 -7.80 6.17
N GLU A 108 5.37 -8.10 7.12
CA GLU A 108 5.02 -8.12 8.53
C GLU A 108 4.54 -6.75 9.01
N LYS A 109 5.33 -5.71 8.75
CA LYS A 109 5.02 -4.36 9.22
C LYS A 109 3.80 -3.75 8.55
N LEU A 110 3.65 -3.95 7.24
CA LEU A 110 2.49 -3.44 6.51
C LEU A 110 1.21 -4.14 6.90
N THR A 111 1.25 -5.46 7.04
CA THR A 111 0.10 -6.24 7.49
C THR A 111 -0.38 -5.74 8.84
N LYS A 112 0.52 -5.61 9.79
CA LYS A 112 0.20 -5.11 11.13
C LYS A 112 -0.36 -3.69 11.09
N PHE A 113 0.26 -2.82 10.30
CA PHE A 113 -0.16 -1.43 10.16
C PHE A 113 -1.59 -1.34 9.65
N PHE A 114 -1.93 -2.07 8.58
CA PHE A 114 -3.27 -2.02 8.00
C PHE A 114 -4.30 -2.79 8.81
N GLU A 115 -3.92 -3.81 9.57
CA GLU A 115 -4.80 -4.43 10.55
C GLU A 115 -5.23 -3.42 11.62
N GLU A 116 -4.31 -2.60 12.08
CA GLU A 116 -4.60 -1.54 13.05
C GLU A 116 -5.52 -0.47 12.44
N VAL A 117 -5.29 -0.10 11.18
CA VAL A 117 -6.15 0.86 10.46
C VAL A 117 -7.58 0.33 10.35
N ALA A 118 -7.73 -0.97 10.09
CA ALA A 118 -9.03 -1.61 9.87
C ALA A 118 -9.76 -1.97 11.18
N ALA A 119 -9.09 -1.89 12.30
CA ALA A 119 -9.65 -2.28 13.60
C ALA A 119 -10.78 -1.35 14.10
#